data_7052ddba28ca48a602a532e216b8325e
#
_entry.id   7052ddba28ca48a602a532e216b8325e
#
_cell.length_a   1.000
_cell.length_b   1.000
_cell.length_c   1.000
_cell.angle_alpha   90.00
_cell.angle_beta   90.00
_cell.angle_gamma   90.00
#
_symmetry.space_group_name_H-M   'P 1'
#
loop_
_entity.id
_entity.type
_entity.pdbx_description
1 polymer ?
#
loop_
_entity_poly.entity_id
_entity_poly.type
_entity_poly.pdbx_seq_one_letter_code
_entity_poly.pdbx_strand_id
1 'polypeptide(L)'
;DAQESRGLGDGYKRQQDVAMEAMKDMFAFYGVPFTELMAKDMWVTDFGLGDFENVGMGGIFWVNDPEYGYFAHAIYLLPGQMIPEHAHVKTKFPAKHESWMVEKGWVYNFSEVGDETPNAPAIPATHGAIKSKNFVVQNVGDVLRLKKLETFHFMMAGPEGAIVDEWACYHDNDGLRFTNTKAAL
;
A
#
# COMPACT_ATOMS: atom_id res chain seq x y z
N ASP A 1 11.97 -23.70 22.93
CA ASP A 1 12.57 -22.34 22.74
C ASP A 1 13.25 -22.16 21.38
N ALA A 2 14.35 -22.88 21.05
CA ALA A 2 14.99 -22.76 19.72
C ALA A 2 14.21 -23.41 18.59
N GLN A 3 13.39 -24.42 18.89
CA GLN A 3 12.57 -25.14 17.93
C GLN A 3 11.27 -24.38 17.61
N GLU A 4 10.70 -23.69 18.61
CA GLU A 4 9.55 -22.78 18.44
C GLU A 4 9.94 -21.53 17.63
N SER A 5 11.10 -20.94 17.88
CA SER A 5 11.59 -19.78 17.14
C SER A 5 11.90 -20.10 15.67
N ARG A 6 12.39 -21.32 15.38
CA ARG A 6 12.59 -21.81 14.00
C ARG A 6 11.26 -22.03 13.28
N GLY A 7 10.26 -22.61 13.96
CA GLY A 7 8.93 -22.84 13.39
C GLY A 7 8.19 -21.56 13.03
N LEU A 8 8.30 -20.51 13.87
CA LEU A 8 7.73 -19.18 13.59
C LEU A 8 8.44 -18.51 12.42
N GLY A 9 9.78 -18.60 12.35
CA GLY A 9 10.55 -18.04 11.24
C GLY A 9 10.25 -18.73 9.90
N ASP A 10 10.07 -20.05 9.89
CA ASP A 10 9.74 -20.81 8.70
C ASP A 10 8.31 -20.51 8.22
N GLY A 11 7.35 -20.32 9.14
CA GLY A 11 5.99 -19.91 8.82
C GLY A 11 5.92 -18.53 8.19
N TYR A 12 6.65 -17.56 8.74
CA TYR A 12 6.75 -16.21 8.19
C TYR A 12 7.38 -16.18 6.80
N LYS A 13 8.49 -16.89 6.62
CA LYS A 13 9.16 -17.01 5.31
C LYS A 13 8.22 -17.60 4.27
N ARG A 14 7.48 -18.67 4.62
CA ARG A 14 6.50 -19.30 3.73
C ARG A 14 5.39 -18.34 3.32
N GLN A 15 4.89 -17.50 4.23
CA GLN A 15 3.90 -16.46 3.90
C GLN A 15 4.46 -15.43 2.94
N GLN A 16 5.70 -14.98 3.13
CA GLN A 16 6.40 -14.07 2.23
C GLN A 16 6.58 -14.67 0.83
N ASP A 17 6.95 -15.96 0.74
CA ASP A 17 7.11 -16.64 -0.54
C ASP A 17 5.78 -16.76 -1.28
N VAL A 18 4.68 -17.09 -0.60
CA VAL A 18 3.32 -17.15 -1.18
C VAL A 18 2.89 -15.78 -1.68
N ALA A 19 3.11 -14.73 -0.89
CA ALA A 19 2.79 -13.35 -1.28
C ALA A 19 3.59 -12.92 -2.50
N MET A 20 4.87 -13.24 -2.57
CA MET A 20 5.74 -12.92 -3.71
C MET A 20 5.30 -13.65 -4.98
N GLU A 21 4.91 -14.92 -4.90
CA GLU A 21 4.37 -15.65 -6.06
C GLU A 21 3.05 -15.05 -6.56
N ALA A 22 2.16 -14.61 -5.67
CA ALA A 22 0.93 -13.91 -6.05
C ALA A 22 1.24 -12.59 -6.79
N MET A 23 2.26 -11.84 -6.36
CA MET A 23 2.72 -10.63 -7.06
C MET A 23 3.25 -10.97 -8.46
N LYS A 24 4.04 -12.02 -8.61
CA LYS A 24 4.54 -12.49 -9.91
C LYS A 24 3.39 -12.86 -10.85
N ASP A 25 2.38 -13.55 -10.36
CA ASP A 25 1.20 -13.92 -11.14
C ASP A 25 0.44 -12.69 -11.65
N MET A 26 0.30 -11.66 -10.83
CA MET A 26 -0.31 -10.39 -11.23
C MET A 26 0.52 -9.69 -12.30
N PHE A 27 1.85 -9.65 -12.17
CA PHE A 27 2.74 -9.10 -13.19
C PHE A 27 2.59 -9.85 -14.53
N ALA A 28 2.53 -11.17 -14.49
CA ALA A 28 2.32 -12.00 -15.68
C ALA A 28 0.96 -11.72 -16.33
N PHE A 29 -0.09 -11.58 -15.53
CA PHE A 29 -1.44 -11.22 -16.00
C PHE A 29 -1.44 -9.90 -16.77
N TYR A 30 -0.73 -8.89 -16.28
CA TYR A 30 -0.63 -7.58 -16.92
C TYR A 30 0.44 -7.49 -18.02
N GLY A 31 1.21 -8.56 -18.25
CA GLY A 31 2.31 -8.56 -19.22
C GLY A 31 3.48 -7.65 -18.81
N VAL A 32 3.64 -7.41 -17.52
CA VAL A 32 4.73 -6.59 -16.96
C VAL A 32 5.91 -7.49 -16.61
N PRO A 33 7.14 -7.16 -17.05
CA PRO A 33 8.33 -7.95 -16.70
C PRO A 33 8.53 -7.98 -15.18
N PHE A 34 8.83 -9.18 -14.65
CA PHE A 34 9.27 -9.37 -13.29
C PHE A 34 10.75 -9.79 -13.30
N THR A 35 11.64 -8.85 -13.06
CA THR A 35 13.08 -9.07 -13.15
C THR A 35 13.67 -9.61 -11.85
N GLU A 36 14.87 -10.22 -11.93
CA GLU A 36 15.61 -10.64 -10.73
C GLU A 36 15.93 -9.46 -9.80
N LEU A 37 16.19 -8.27 -10.38
CA LEU A 37 16.44 -7.05 -9.62
C LEU A 37 15.20 -6.63 -8.84
N MET A 38 14.02 -6.67 -9.47
CA MET A 38 12.76 -6.38 -8.80
C MET A 38 12.47 -7.40 -7.68
N ALA A 39 12.72 -8.69 -7.93
CA ALA A 39 12.55 -9.73 -6.91
C ALA A 39 13.43 -9.50 -5.68
N LYS A 40 14.63 -8.95 -5.89
CA LYS A 40 15.55 -8.61 -4.80
C LYS A 40 15.08 -7.41 -3.96
N ASP A 41 14.52 -6.39 -4.63
CA ASP A 41 14.19 -5.12 -4.01
C ASP A 41 12.71 -5.03 -3.57
N MET A 42 11.86 -5.92 -4.11
CA MET A 42 10.44 -5.96 -3.72
C MET A 42 10.27 -6.47 -2.29
N TRP A 43 9.48 -5.74 -1.53
CA TRP A 43 8.99 -6.16 -0.22
C TRP A 43 7.48 -6.38 -0.27
N VAL A 44 6.98 -7.24 0.59
CA VAL A 44 5.56 -7.50 0.81
C VAL A 44 5.25 -7.40 2.29
N THR A 45 4.08 -6.88 2.64
CA THR A 45 3.66 -6.74 4.03
C THR A 45 2.15 -6.90 4.18
N ASP A 46 1.73 -7.53 5.28
CA ASP A 46 0.37 -7.55 5.78
C ASP A 46 0.15 -6.54 6.91
N PHE A 47 1.13 -5.65 7.11
CA PHE A 47 1.14 -4.65 8.18
C PHE A 47 0.97 -5.26 9.59
N GLY A 48 1.32 -6.52 9.77
CA GLY A 48 1.17 -7.23 11.04
C GLY A 48 -0.27 -7.65 11.38
N LEU A 49 -1.20 -7.53 10.42
CA LEU A 49 -2.62 -7.84 10.63
C LEU A 49 -2.99 -9.30 10.35
N GLY A 50 -2.10 -10.08 9.75
CA GLY A 50 -2.31 -11.51 9.50
C GLY A 50 -3.30 -11.84 8.38
N ASP A 51 -3.57 -10.89 7.47
CA ASP A 51 -4.55 -11.02 6.38
C ASP A 51 -4.03 -10.41 5.08
N PHE A 52 -2.86 -10.87 4.63
CA PHE A 52 -2.19 -10.30 3.45
C PHE A 52 -3.09 -10.24 2.21
N GLU A 53 -3.94 -11.23 2.01
CA GLU A 53 -4.80 -11.32 0.82
C GLU A 53 -5.77 -10.14 0.73
N ASN A 54 -6.29 -9.66 1.86
CA ASN A 54 -7.28 -8.58 1.91
C ASN A 54 -6.67 -7.24 2.34
N VAL A 55 -5.71 -7.27 3.26
CA VAL A 55 -5.06 -6.07 3.81
C VAL A 55 -3.55 -6.24 3.74
N GLY A 56 -2.95 -5.58 2.78
CA GLY A 56 -1.53 -5.72 2.53
C GLY A 56 -1.11 -5.02 1.23
N MET A 57 0.15 -5.13 0.91
CA MET A 57 0.71 -4.66 -0.35
C MET A 57 2.08 -5.27 -0.63
N GLY A 58 2.48 -5.20 -1.88
CA GLY A 58 3.88 -5.26 -2.28
C GLY A 58 4.37 -3.89 -2.72
N GLY A 59 5.66 -3.69 -2.72
CA GLY A 59 6.22 -2.43 -3.17
C GLY A 59 7.71 -2.47 -3.44
N ILE A 60 8.17 -1.46 -4.15
CA ILE A 60 9.59 -1.16 -4.34
C ILE A 60 9.78 0.33 -4.09
N PHE A 61 10.67 0.70 -3.17
CA PHE A 61 11.14 2.06 -3.02
C PHE A 61 12.25 2.31 -4.05
N TRP A 62 11.93 2.96 -5.16
CA TRP A 62 12.91 3.30 -6.18
C TRP A 62 13.93 4.31 -5.66
N VAL A 63 13.46 5.30 -4.92
CA VAL A 63 14.26 6.31 -4.25
C VAL A 63 13.53 6.84 -3.02
N ASN A 64 14.26 7.08 -1.95
CA ASN A 64 13.77 7.77 -0.76
C ASN A 64 14.91 8.63 -0.21
N ASP A 65 14.95 9.90 -0.60
CA ASP A 65 16.09 10.79 -0.38
C ASP A 65 15.76 11.84 0.69
N PRO A 66 16.37 11.73 1.89
CA PRO A 66 16.12 12.68 2.97
C PRO A 66 16.81 14.03 2.77
N GLU A 67 17.87 14.11 1.95
CA GLU A 67 18.63 15.34 1.71
C GLU A 67 17.86 16.26 0.76
N TYR A 68 17.42 15.74 -0.37
CA TYR A 68 16.68 16.51 -1.38
C TYR A 68 15.17 16.42 -1.20
N GLY A 69 14.67 15.58 -0.29
CA GLY A 69 13.29 15.53 0.13
C GLY A 69 12.33 14.96 -0.88
N TYR A 70 12.74 13.95 -1.66
CA TYR A 70 11.85 13.31 -2.64
C TYR A 70 11.82 11.78 -2.52
N PHE A 71 10.75 11.21 -3.03
CA PHE A 71 10.42 9.79 -2.92
C PHE A 71 9.74 9.30 -4.21
N ALA A 72 10.10 8.10 -4.66
CA ALA A 72 9.43 7.40 -5.73
C ALA A 72 9.23 5.93 -5.35
N HIS A 73 8.02 5.44 -5.53
CA HIS A 73 7.55 4.16 -5.03
C HIS A 73 6.66 3.48 -6.07
N ALA A 74 6.84 2.20 -6.28
CA ALA A 74 5.84 1.37 -6.94
C ALA A 74 5.01 0.64 -5.88
N ILE A 75 3.69 0.70 -6.02
CA ILE A 75 2.70 0.04 -5.17
C ILE A 75 2.07 -1.09 -5.96
N TYR A 76 2.08 -2.30 -5.41
CA TYR A 76 1.48 -3.48 -6.00
C TYR A 76 0.38 -4.00 -5.10
N LEU A 77 -0.86 -4.01 -5.60
CA LEU A 77 -2.03 -4.49 -4.89
C LEU A 77 -2.64 -5.68 -5.60
N LEU A 78 -2.81 -6.78 -4.89
CA LEU A 78 -3.54 -7.95 -5.37
C LEU A 78 -5.04 -7.65 -5.57
N PRO A 79 -5.80 -8.51 -6.27
CA PRO A 79 -7.23 -8.33 -6.45
C PRO A 79 -7.98 -8.02 -5.16
N GLY A 80 -8.63 -6.86 -5.08
CA GLY A 80 -9.40 -6.41 -3.93
C GLY A 80 -8.59 -6.04 -2.69
N GLN A 81 -7.27 -6.12 -2.73
CA GLN A 81 -6.39 -5.82 -1.60
C GLN A 81 -6.37 -4.33 -1.28
N MET A 82 -6.37 -3.99 0.02
CA MET A 82 -6.27 -2.62 0.48
C MET A 82 -4.99 -2.36 1.27
N ILE A 83 -4.45 -1.15 1.13
CA ILE A 83 -3.48 -0.61 2.09
C ILE A 83 -4.25 -0.16 3.32
N PRO A 84 -3.79 -0.45 4.56
CA PRO A 84 -4.45 0.07 5.75
C PRO A 84 -4.57 1.60 5.71
N GLU A 85 -5.73 2.12 6.14
CA GLU A 85 -5.93 3.56 6.24
C GLU A 85 -4.89 4.19 7.14
N HIS A 86 -4.23 5.23 6.64
CA HIS A 86 -3.13 5.89 7.32
C HIS A 86 -3.05 7.38 6.98
N ALA A 87 -2.27 8.09 7.79
CA ALA A 87 -1.88 9.47 7.55
C ALA A 87 -0.37 9.61 7.77
N HIS A 88 0.23 10.59 7.12
CA HIS A 88 1.62 10.97 7.34
C HIS A 88 1.68 12.31 8.06
N VAL A 89 2.15 12.31 9.30
CA VAL A 89 2.26 13.52 10.10
C VAL A 89 3.68 14.09 10.06
N LYS A 90 3.80 15.39 10.35
CA LYS A 90 5.10 16.06 10.50
C LYS A 90 5.90 15.45 11.65
N THR A 91 7.18 15.21 11.40
CA THR A 91 8.19 14.82 12.38
C THR A 91 9.31 15.85 12.35
N LYS A 92 10.58 15.43 12.39
CA LYS A 92 11.72 16.28 12.00
C LYS A 92 11.73 16.60 10.50
N PHE A 93 10.99 15.81 9.70
CA PHE A 93 10.74 16.06 8.29
C PHE A 93 9.34 16.66 8.07
N PRO A 94 9.10 17.37 6.96
CA PRO A 94 7.75 17.78 6.58
C PRO A 94 6.79 16.61 6.49
N ALA A 95 5.51 16.84 6.74
CA ALA A 95 4.47 15.86 6.46
C ALA A 95 4.51 15.47 4.97
N LYS A 96 4.43 14.18 4.69
CA LYS A 96 4.55 13.66 3.33
C LYS A 96 3.37 14.13 2.46
N HIS A 97 3.67 14.77 1.35
CA HIS A 97 2.71 15.08 0.30
C HIS A 97 2.91 14.13 -0.88
N GLU A 98 1.83 13.53 -1.35
CA GLU A 98 1.85 12.38 -2.24
C GLU A 98 1.04 12.63 -3.50
N SER A 99 1.48 12.02 -4.60
CA SER A 99 0.76 11.93 -5.86
C SER A 99 0.82 10.50 -6.38
N TRP A 100 -0.26 10.01 -6.98
CA TRP A 100 -0.38 8.63 -7.46
C TRP A 100 -0.90 8.59 -8.89
N MET A 101 -0.33 7.70 -9.68
CA MET A 101 -0.80 7.36 -11.03
C MET A 101 -1.00 5.85 -11.14
N VAL A 102 -2.14 5.44 -11.69
CA VAL A 102 -2.39 4.01 -11.96
C VAL A 102 -1.75 3.63 -13.30
N GLU A 103 -0.88 2.63 -13.27
CA GLU A 103 -0.29 2.04 -14.47
C GLU A 103 -1.10 0.87 -15.02
N LYS A 104 -1.62 0.01 -14.13
CA LYS A 104 -2.39 -1.19 -14.46
C LYS A 104 -3.56 -1.36 -13.51
N GLY A 105 -4.67 -1.85 -14.04
CA GLY A 105 -5.89 -2.03 -13.26
C GLY A 105 -6.54 -0.70 -12.89
N TRP A 106 -7.14 -0.63 -11.73
CA TRP A 106 -7.72 0.57 -11.16
C TRP A 106 -7.85 0.43 -9.65
N VAL A 107 -8.00 1.55 -8.94
CA VAL A 107 -8.15 1.57 -7.50
C VAL A 107 -9.31 2.47 -7.07
N TYR A 108 -9.92 2.12 -5.93
CA TYR A 108 -10.62 3.11 -5.12
C TYR A 108 -9.57 3.91 -4.36
N ASN A 109 -9.49 5.20 -4.60
CA ASN A 109 -8.61 6.11 -3.86
C ASN A 109 -9.44 6.86 -2.83
N PHE A 110 -9.29 6.47 -1.56
CA PHE A 110 -10.08 6.98 -0.43
C PHE A 110 -9.38 8.16 0.26
N SER A 111 -10.20 9.11 0.72
CA SER A 111 -9.76 10.28 1.46
C SER A 111 -10.76 10.61 2.57
N GLU A 112 -10.28 11.06 3.72
CA GLU A 112 -11.17 11.65 4.73
C GLU A 112 -11.65 13.05 4.35
N VAL A 113 -11.06 13.66 3.33
CA VAL A 113 -11.42 14.99 2.83
C VAL A 113 -12.43 14.87 1.71
N GLY A 114 -13.60 15.46 1.92
CA GLY A 114 -14.73 15.48 0.98
C GLY A 114 -15.96 14.76 1.51
N ASP A 115 -17.06 14.91 0.79
CA ASP A 115 -18.32 14.27 1.14
C ASP A 115 -18.26 12.76 0.95
N GLU A 116 -19.09 12.03 1.70
CA GLU A 116 -19.21 10.59 1.56
C GLU A 116 -19.64 10.20 0.13
N THR A 117 -18.89 9.30 -0.48
CA THR A 117 -19.21 8.77 -1.80
C THR A 117 -20.11 7.54 -1.63
N PRO A 118 -21.26 7.48 -2.34
CA PRO A 118 -22.15 6.33 -2.23
C PRO A 118 -21.58 5.07 -2.86
N ASN A 119 -22.14 3.91 -2.50
CA ASN A 119 -21.78 2.58 -3.06
C ASN A 119 -20.31 2.20 -2.84
N ALA A 120 -19.79 2.52 -1.66
CA ALA A 120 -18.42 2.12 -1.28
C ALA A 120 -18.26 0.58 -1.27
N PRO A 121 -17.09 0.07 -1.64
CA PRO A 121 -16.77 -1.33 -1.49
C PRO A 121 -16.76 -1.72 -0.01
N ALA A 122 -16.98 -3.01 0.26
CA ALA A 122 -16.87 -3.53 1.61
C ALA A 122 -15.41 -3.44 2.10
N ILE A 123 -15.23 -2.94 3.31
CA ILE A 123 -13.91 -2.90 3.96
C ILE A 123 -13.69 -4.23 4.69
N PRO A 124 -12.52 -4.88 4.50
CA PRO A 124 -12.19 -6.11 5.19
C PRO A 124 -12.35 -5.97 6.72
N ALA A 125 -12.97 -6.97 7.35
CA ALA A 125 -13.20 -6.97 8.80
C ALA A 125 -11.88 -6.87 9.60
N THR A 126 -10.80 -7.43 9.05
CA THR A 126 -9.45 -7.36 9.62
C THR A 126 -8.95 -5.92 9.78
N HIS A 127 -9.30 -5.04 8.83
CA HIS A 127 -8.97 -3.61 8.95
C HIS A 127 -9.82 -2.92 10.01
N GLY A 128 -11.11 -3.23 10.07
CA GLY A 128 -12.06 -2.54 10.94
C GLY A 128 -12.54 -1.20 10.36
N ALA A 129 -12.98 -0.30 11.24
CA ALA A 129 -13.56 0.99 10.84
C ALA A 129 -12.55 1.91 10.15
N ILE A 130 -13.05 2.70 9.20
CA ILE A 130 -12.30 3.71 8.47
C ILE A 130 -12.87 5.12 8.76
N LYS A 131 -12.02 6.13 8.60
CA LYS A 131 -12.39 7.55 8.65
C LYS A 131 -12.69 8.11 7.25
N SER A 132 -11.95 7.62 6.25
CA SER A 132 -12.06 8.05 4.86
C SER A 132 -13.32 7.50 4.23
N LYS A 133 -14.28 8.35 3.93
CA LYS A 133 -15.57 7.98 3.30
C LYS A 133 -15.75 8.55 1.90
N ASN A 134 -14.91 9.51 1.53
CA ASN A 134 -14.85 10.00 0.16
C ASN A 134 -13.93 9.10 -0.65
N PHE A 135 -14.33 8.70 -1.85
CA PHE A 135 -13.44 8.03 -2.78
C PHE A 135 -13.71 8.43 -4.22
N VAL A 136 -12.71 8.25 -5.04
CA VAL A 136 -12.83 8.27 -6.49
C VAL A 136 -12.29 6.96 -7.05
N VAL A 137 -12.86 6.50 -8.17
CA VAL A 137 -12.28 5.41 -8.94
C VAL A 137 -11.19 6.02 -9.82
N GLN A 138 -9.95 5.62 -9.56
CA GLN A 138 -8.78 6.08 -10.30
C GLN A 138 -8.40 5.03 -11.32
N ASN A 139 -8.48 5.37 -12.60
CA ASN A 139 -8.19 4.51 -13.73
C ASN A 139 -6.77 4.71 -14.25
N VAL A 140 -6.35 3.84 -15.19
CA VAL A 140 -5.03 3.93 -15.83
C VAL A 140 -4.82 5.32 -16.42
N GLY A 141 -3.68 5.93 -16.07
CA GLY A 141 -3.28 7.27 -16.50
C GLY A 141 -3.83 8.41 -15.66
N ASP A 142 -4.81 8.17 -14.79
CA ASP A 142 -5.29 9.19 -13.86
C ASP A 142 -4.21 9.50 -12.83
N VAL A 143 -3.98 10.79 -12.61
CA VAL A 143 -3.06 11.30 -11.58
C VAL A 143 -3.85 12.03 -10.50
N LEU A 144 -3.77 11.54 -9.29
CA LEU A 144 -4.36 12.17 -8.12
C LEU A 144 -3.28 12.63 -7.14
N ARG A 145 -3.62 13.62 -6.33
CA ARG A 145 -2.77 14.14 -5.27
C ARG A 145 -3.50 14.11 -3.94
N LEU A 146 -2.73 13.94 -2.86
CA LEU A 146 -3.26 14.10 -1.51
C LEU A 146 -3.93 15.49 -1.38
N LYS A 147 -5.19 15.51 -1.00
CA LYS A 147 -6.00 16.74 -0.97
C LYS A 147 -5.57 17.71 0.11
N LYS A 148 -5.09 17.18 1.25
CA LYS A 148 -4.65 17.97 2.40
C LYS A 148 -3.62 17.17 3.20
N LEU A 149 -2.56 17.81 3.66
CA LEU A 149 -1.54 17.20 4.52
C LEU A 149 -2.15 16.65 5.81
N GLU A 150 -1.52 15.60 6.33
CA GLU A 150 -1.87 14.98 7.62
C GLU A 150 -3.28 14.43 7.70
N THR A 151 -3.89 14.09 6.55
CA THR A 151 -5.21 13.48 6.47
C THR A 151 -5.14 11.99 6.18
N PHE A 152 -6.12 11.24 6.69
CA PHE A 152 -6.24 9.82 6.47
C PHE A 152 -6.67 9.50 5.04
N HIS A 153 -6.05 8.48 4.48
CA HIS A 153 -6.30 8.01 3.12
C HIS A 153 -5.86 6.55 2.98
N PHE A 154 -6.30 5.91 1.92
CA PHE A 154 -5.85 4.58 1.50
C PHE A 154 -6.31 4.25 0.09
N MET A 155 -5.79 3.18 -0.46
CA MET A 155 -6.23 2.59 -1.73
C MET A 155 -6.74 1.18 -1.53
N MET A 156 -7.72 0.80 -2.35
CA MET A 156 -8.18 -0.57 -2.51
C MET A 156 -8.21 -0.91 -4.00
N ALA A 157 -7.55 -1.99 -4.39
CA ALA A 157 -7.54 -2.40 -5.79
C ALA A 157 -8.90 -2.93 -6.26
N GLY A 158 -9.15 -2.75 -7.55
CA GLY A 158 -10.25 -3.43 -8.24
C GLY A 158 -10.03 -4.96 -8.31
N PRO A 159 -10.94 -5.70 -8.97
CA PRO A 159 -10.98 -7.16 -8.93
C PRO A 159 -9.82 -7.87 -9.65
N GLU A 160 -8.99 -7.15 -10.38
CA GLU A 160 -7.83 -7.69 -11.10
C GLU A 160 -6.50 -7.25 -10.51
N GLY A 161 -6.51 -6.57 -9.37
CA GLY A 161 -5.33 -5.96 -8.77
C GLY A 161 -4.93 -4.67 -9.46
N ALA A 162 -3.88 -4.02 -8.96
CA ALA A 162 -3.40 -2.77 -9.52
C ALA A 162 -1.90 -2.59 -9.34
N ILE A 163 -1.29 -1.86 -10.28
CA ILE A 163 0.07 -1.33 -10.19
C ILE A 163 -0.05 0.19 -10.22
N VAL A 164 0.49 0.83 -9.19
CA VAL A 164 0.39 2.28 -8.98
C VAL A 164 1.77 2.85 -8.73
N ASP A 165 2.09 3.95 -9.41
CA ASP A 165 3.26 4.76 -9.09
C ASP A 165 2.92 5.85 -8.09
N GLU A 166 3.83 6.05 -7.16
CA GLU A 166 3.74 7.12 -6.17
C GLU A 166 4.98 8.01 -6.24
N TRP A 167 4.75 9.30 -6.27
CA TRP A 167 5.79 10.32 -6.06
C TRP A 167 5.42 11.18 -4.86
N ALA A 168 6.40 11.47 -4.03
CA ALA A 168 6.13 12.19 -2.79
C ALA A 168 7.36 12.96 -2.29
N CYS A 169 7.15 13.72 -1.21
CA CYS A 169 8.24 14.12 -0.34
C CYS A 169 8.84 12.90 0.35
N TYR A 170 9.99 13.09 1.02
CA TYR A 170 10.66 12.04 1.78
C TYR A 170 9.68 11.24 2.65
N HIS A 171 9.75 9.91 2.55
CA HIS A 171 8.98 9.00 3.37
C HIS A 171 9.69 8.72 4.68
N ASP A 172 9.05 9.10 5.78
CA ASP A 172 9.52 8.87 7.14
C ASP A 172 8.55 7.94 7.88
N ASN A 173 8.99 6.73 8.21
CA ASN A 173 8.17 5.77 8.94
C ASN A 173 7.71 6.30 10.31
N ASP A 174 8.49 7.16 10.95
CA ASP A 174 8.11 7.78 12.24
C ASP A 174 6.89 8.69 12.10
N GLY A 175 6.59 9.15 10.89
CA GLY A 175 5.40 9.96 10.57
C GLY A 175 4.14 9.17 10.27
N LEU A 176 4.21 7.84 10.13
CA LEU A 176 3.04 7.01 9.85
C LEU A 176 2.08 6.94 11.04
N ARG A 177 0.78 7.09 10.75
CA ARG A 177 -0.31 6.91 11.72
C ARG A 177 -1.39 6.05 11.09
N PHE A 178 -1.62 4.86 11.62
CA PHE A 178 -2.68 3.96 11.15
C PHE A 178 -3.96 4.15 11.97
N THR A 179 -5.11 4.10 11.32
CA THR A 179 -6.42 4.08 12.00
C THR A 179 -6.58 2.79 12.81
N ASN A 180 -6.19 1.65 12.24
CA ASN A 180 -6.09 0.40 12.99
C ASN A 180 -4.79 0.41 13.81
N THR A 181 -4.91 0.49 15.13
CA THR A 181 -3.77 0.58 16.06
C THR A 181 -2.91 -0.69 16.14
N LYS A 182 -3.37 -1.79 15.55
CA LYS A 182 -2.58 -3.03 15.43
C LYS A 182 -1.70 -3.04 14.19
N ALA A 183 -1.98 -2.18 13.22
CA ALA A 183 -1.17 -2.09 12.00
C ALA A 183 0.18 -1.43 12.29
N ALA A 184 1.23 -1.97 11.68
CA ALA A 184 2.60 -1.47 11.75
C ALA A 184 3.33 -1.73 10.43
N LEU A 185 4.34 -0.93 10.16
CA LEU A 185 5.26 -1.10 9.03
C LEU A 185 6.69 -1.17 9.53
#